data_ff4945310b28af36290a44fbc6e75557
#
_entry.id   ff4945310b28af36290a44fbc6e75557
#
_cell.length_a   1.000
_cell.length_b   1.000
_cell.length_c   1.000
_cell.angle_alpha   90.00
_cell.angle_beta   90.00
_cell.angle_gamma   90.00
#
_symmetry.space_group_name_H-M   'P 1'
#
loop_
_entity.id
_entity.type
_entity.pdbx_description
1 polymer ?
#
loop_
_entity_poly.entity_id
_entity_poly.type
_entity_poly.pdbx_seq_one_letter_code
_entity_poly.pdbx_strand_id
1 'polypeptide(L)'
;MQFLNFKDANCKNCYKCIRHCPVKSIRFSGNQAYIIGNECILCGQCFVVCPQEAKEIIDDRERVGVMLQGKAPVIASFDPSFYACWEGCGANSVRKALIELGFTDAEETAIGATIVKREYERLLREAKQDVIITCLLYTSPSPRDRQKS
;
A
#
# COMPACT_ATOMS: atom_id res chain seq x y z
N MET A 1 3.04 -9.24 3.49
CA MET A 1 2.82 -8.22 4.55
C MET A 1 1.34 -8.19 4.88
N GLN A 2 0.97 -8.21 6.15
CA GLN A 2 -0.41 -8.15 6.60
C GLN A 2 -0.66 -6.72 7.09
N PHE A 3 -1.53 -5.97 6.42
CA PHE A 3 -1.83 -4.57 6.75
C PHE A 3 -3.13 -4.38 7.54
N LEU A 4 -3.95 -5.42 7.58
CA LEU A 4 -5.22 -5.43 8.28
C LEU A 4 -5.27 -6.64 9.22
N ASN A 5 -5.55 -6.40 10.48
CA ASN A 5 -5.78 -7.42 11.49
C ASN A 5 -7.25 -7.48 11.91
N PHE A 6 -7.63 -8.58 12.54
CA PHE A 6 -8.91 -8.73 13.23
C PHE A 6 -8.70 -8.62 14.73
N LYS A 7 -9.56 -7.83 15.38
CA LYS A 7 -9.73 -7.86 16.84
C LYS A 7 -10.64 -9.02 17.17
N ASP A 8 -10.07 -10.11 17.61
CA ASP A 8 -10.79 -11.38 17.85
C ASP A 8 -11.98 -11.21 18.79
N ALA A 9 -11.81 -10.43 19.87
CA ALA A 9 -12.84 -10.19 20.85
C ALA A 9 -14.08 -9.46 20.31
N ASN A 10 -13.98 -8.75 19.21
CA ASN A 10 -15.05 -7.90 18.70
C ASN A 10 -15.87 -8.53 17.59
N CYS A 11 -15.40 -9.59 16.96
CA CYS A 11 -16.11 -10.23 15.85
C CYS A 11 -17.35 -10.99 16.34
N LYS A 12 -18.52 -10.64 15.81
CA LYS A 12 -19.81 -11.30 16.11
C LYS A 12 -20.30 -12.19 14.97
N ASN A 13 -19.42 -12.62 14.07
CA ASN A 13 -19.71 -13.57 13.00
C ASN A 13 -20.88 -13.18 12.07
N CYS A 14 -21.05 -11.87 11.84
CA CYS A 14 -22.17 -11.38 11.02
C CYS A 14 -21.96 -11.55 9.51
N TYR A 15 -20.80 -12.03 9.06
CA TYR A 15 -20.42 -12.28 7.65
C TYR A 15 -20.50 -11.06 6.73
N LYS A 16 -20.71 -9.85 7.26
CA LYS A 16 -20.88 -8.64 6.45
C LYS A 16 -19.61 -8.35 5.61
N CYS A 17 -18.43 -8.48 6.21
CA CYS A 17 -17.15 -8.32 5.52
C CYS A 17 -16.95 -9.31 4.37
N ILE A 18 -17.35 -10.58 4.55
CA ILE A 18 -17.25 -11.62 3.51
C ILE A 18 -18.14 -11.28 2.31
N ARG A 19 -19.38 -10.85 2.57
CA ARG A 19 -20.31 -10.45 1.50
C ARG A 19 -19.83 -9.27 0.68
N HIS A 20 -19.19 -8.29 1.33
CA HIS A 20 -18.73 -7.05 0.69
C HIS A 20 -17.32 -7.12 0.13
N CYS A 21 -16.58 -8.21 0.35
CA CYS A 21 -15.26 -8.35 -0.22
C CYS A 21 -15.34 -8.58 -1.75
N PRO A 22 -14.80 -7.66 -2.58
CA PRO A 22 -14.88 -7.78 -4.03
C PRO A 22 -14.09 -8.97 -4.57
N VAL A 23 -12.98 -9.31 -3.93
CA VAL A 23 -12.08 -10.40 -4.34
C VAL A 23 -12.25 -11.67 -3.51
N LYS A 24 -13.22 -11.70 -2.59
CA LYS A 24 -13.52 -12.87 -1.75
C LYS A 24 -12.34 -13.39 -0.93
N SER A 25 -11.42 -12.54 -0.58
CA SER A 25 -10.21 -12.86 0.20
C SER A 25 -10.46 -13.01 1.71
N ILE A 26 -11.72 -13.03 2.16
CA ILE A 26 -12.06 -13.21 3.58
C ILE A 26 -12.72 -14.54 3.74
N ARG A 27 -12.16 -15.35 4.64
CA ARG A 27 -12.70 -16.66 5.04
C ARG A 27 -13.10 -16.66 6.50
N PHE A 28 -13.79 -17.71 6.89
CA PHE A 28 -14.28 -17.91 8.22
C PHE A 28 -13.84 -19.28 8.74
N SER A 29 -13.17 -19.30 9.87
CA SER A 29 -12.73 -20.52 10.54
C SER A 29 -12.59 -20.25 12.05
N GLY A 30 -12.78 -21.26 12.87
CA GLY A 30 -12.64 -21.12 14.33
C GLY A 30 -13.54 -20.04 14.94
N ASN A 31 -14.74 -19.88 14.41
CA ASN A 31 -15.69 -18.83 14.84
C ASN A 31 -15.20 -17.38 14.60
N GLN A 32 -14.26 -17.20 13.68
CA GLN A 32 -13.61 -15.93 13.38
C GLN A 32 -13.45 -15.72 11.87
N ALA A 33 -13.64 -14.48 11.41
CA ALA A 33 -13.29 -14.09 10.06
C ALA A 33 -11.78 -13.74 9.98
N TYR A 34 -11.11 -14.18 8.91
CA TYR A 34 -9.70 -13.81 8.65
C TYR A 34 -9.46 -13.45 7.18
N ILE A 35 -8.40 -12.69 6.92
CA ILE A 35 -8.03 -12.23 5.59
C ILE A 35 -6.94 -13.13 5.01
N ILE A 36 -7.13 -13.58 3.77
CA ILE A 36 -6.09 -14.24 2.99
C ILE A 36 -5.21 -13.17 2.37
N GLY A 37 -4.02 -12.98 2.95
CA GLY A 37 -3.16 -11.84 2.64
C GLY A 37 -2.69 -11.74 1.18
N ASN A 38 -2.48 -12.88 0.52
CA ASN A 38 -2.07 -12.93 -0.90
C ASN A 38 -3.23 -12.75 -1.89
N GLU A 39 -4.47 -12.83 -1.43
CA GLU A 39 -5.69 -12.58 -2.23
C GLU A 39 -6.26 -11.18 -1.98
N CYS A 40 -5.83 -10.51 -0.92
CA CYS A 40 -6.36 -9.22 -0.49
C CYS A 40 -5.75 -8.06 -1.30
N ILE A 41 -6.61 -7.24 -1.89
CA ILE A 41 -6.21 -6.03 -2.64
C ILE A 41 -6.18 -4.75 -1.79
N LEU A 42 -6.31 -4.87 -0.47
CA LEU A 42 -6.25 -3.78 0.51
C LEU A 42 -7.28 -2.64 0.27
N CYS A 43 -8.42 -2.94 -0.33
CA CYS A 43 -9.46 -1.94 -0.65
C CYS A 43 -10.18 -1.33 0.57
N GLY A 44 -9.98 -1.85 1.79
CA GLY A 44 -10.57 -1.33 3.02
C GLY A 44 -12.07 -1.59 3.22
N GLN A 45 -12.80 -2.14 2.25
CA GLN A 45 -14.26 -2.35 2.34
C GLN A 45 -14.67 -3.14 3.60
N CYS A 46 -13.92 -4.16 3.95
CA CYS A 46 -14.20 -4.95 5.15
C CYS A 46 -14.05 -4.16 6.46
N PHE A 47 -13.19 -3.14 6.47
CA PHE A 47 -13.03 -2.22 7.59
C PHE A 47 -14.25 -1.30 7.71
N VAL A 48 -14.64 -0.65 6.61
CA VAL A 48 -15.75 0.31 6.55
C VAL A 48 -17.09 -0.32 6.90
N VAL A 49 -17.38 -1.54 6.39
CA VAL A 49 -18.68 -2.19 6.57
C VAL A 49 -18.82 -2.93 7.91
N CYS A 50 -17.79 -2.98 8.74
CA CYS A 50 -17.82 -3.73 9.98
C CYS A 50 -18.58 -3.00 11.10
N PRO A 51 -19.78 -3.43 11.50
CA PRO A 51 -20.54 -2.70 12.52
C PRO A 51 -20.01 -2.94 13.94
N GLN A 52 -19.08 -3.89 14.12
CA GLN A 52 -18.44 -4.19 15.40
C GLN A 52 -17.02 -3.63 15.50
N GLU A 53 -16.55 -2.88 14.49
CA GLU A 53 -15.18 -2.36 14.45
C GLU A 53 -14.11 -3.42 14.76
N ALA A 54 -14.39 -4.67 14.34
CA ALA A 54 -13.55 -5.82 14.59
C ALA A 54 -12.31 -5.89 13.70
N LYS A 55 -11.98 -4.82 13.02
CA LYS A 55 -10.80 -4.72 12.16
C LYS A 55 -9.91 -3.60 12.58
N GLU A 56 -8.63 -3.81 12.44
CA GLU A 56 -7.59 -2.88 12.80
C GLU A 56 -6.59 -2.74 11.65
N ILE A 57 -6.26 -1.51 11.34
CA ILE A 57 -5.14 -1.22 10.41
C ILE A 57 -3.87 -1.26 11.25
N ILE A 58 -2.87 -1.99 10.77
CA ILE A 58 -1.56 -2.05 11.43
C ILE A 58 -0.93 -0.66 11.35
N ASP A 59 -0.54 -0.14 12.49
CA ASP A 59 0.08 1.16 12.62
C ASP A 59 1.61 1.01 12.68
N ASP A 60 2.28 1.57 11.69
CA ASP A 60 3.74 1.54 11.58
C ASP A 60 4.42 2.77 12.24
N ARG A 61 3.69 3.65 12.94
CA ARG A 61 4.25 4.88 13.52
C ARG A 61 5.39 4.60 14.51
N GLU A 62 5.23 3.61 15.38
CA GLU A 62 6.29 3.23 16.32
C GLU A 62 7.54 2.75 15.59
N ARG A 63 7.37 1.91 14.57
CA ARG A 63 8.46 1.40 13.75
C ARG A 63 9.20 2.53 13.05
N VAL A 64 8.47 3.47 12.45
CA VAL A 64 9.06 4.66 11.82
C VAL A 64 9.78 5.52 12.88
N GLY A 65 9.18 5.72 14.06
CA GLY A 65 9.81 6.44 15.16
C GLY A 65 11.16 5.86 15.58
N VAL A 66 11.27 4.54 15.66
CA VAL A 66 12.54 3.86 15.94
C VAL A 66 13.55 4.07 14.80
N MET A 67 13.11 4.03 13.54
CA MET A 67 13.97 4.29 12.39
C MET A 67 14.54 5.72 12.41
N LEU A 68 13.71 6.71 12.75
CA LEU A 68 14.12 8.12 12.83
C LEU A 68 15.11 8.41 13.96
N GLN A 69 15.09 7.62 15.03
CA GLN A 69 16.07 7.70 16.13
C GLN A 69 17.41 7.06 15.75
N GLY A 70 17.48 6.31 14.68
CA GLY A 70 18.68 5.65 14.18
C GLY A 70 19.68 6.64 13.56
N LYS A 71 20.90 6.15 13.26
CA LYS A 71 21.95 6.94 12.59
C LYS A 71 21.84 6.94 11.07
N ALA A 72 21.02 6.06 10.50
CA ALA A 72 20.87 5.96 9.06
C ALA A 72 19.91 7.07 8.54
N PRO A 73 20.18 7.67 7.38
CA PRO A 73 19.26 8.63 6.77
C PRO A 73 17.95 7.93 6.40
N VAL A 74 16.83 8.54 6.77
CA VAL A 74 15.49 8.06 6.46
C VAL A 74 14.84 9.03 5.50
N ILE A 75 14.49 8.58 4.31
CA ILE A 75 13.82 9.37 3.27
C ILE A 75 12.37 8.91 3.19
N ALA A 76 11.43 9.86 3.19
CA ALA A 76 10.03 9.58 2.97
C ALA A 76 9.69 9.69 1.48
N SER A 77 9.03 8.69 0.91
CA SER A 77 8.43 8.77 -0.42
C SER A 77 6.92 8.76 -0.28
N PHE A 78 6.25 9.83 -0.69
CA PHE A 78 4.82 9.98 -0.53
C PHE A 78 4.09 9.97 -1.88
N ASP A 79 2.94 9.30 -1.89
CA ASP A 79 2.12 9.14 -3.09
C ASP A 79 1.34 10.42 -3.41
N PRO A 80 1.16 10.79 -4.69
CA PRO A 80 0.37 11.97 -5.08
C PRO A 80 -1.08 11.97 -4.56
N SER A 81 -1.63 10.83 -4.13
CA SER A 81 -2.95 10.76 -3.51
C SER A 81 -3.10 11.61 -2.24
N PHE A 82 -1.98 12.08 -1.65
CA PHE A 82 -2.03 12.99 -0.51
C PHE A 82 -2.79 14.28 -0.83
N TYR A 83 -2.79 14.73 -2.08
CA TYR A 83 -3.57 15.91 -2.50
C TYR A 83 -5.08 15.77 -2.26
N ALA A 84 -5.59 14.53 -2.30
CA ALA A 84 -6.99 14.25 -2.00
C ALA A 84 -7.30 14.31 -0.49
N CYS A 85 -6.29 14.09 0.35
CA CYS A 85 -6.46 14.09 1.82
C CYS A 85 -6.21 15.48 2.43
N TRP A 86 -5.36 16.29 1.81
CA TRP A 86 -4.95 17.60 2.31
C TRP A 86 -5.09 18.67 1.24
N GLU A 87 -6.33 19.11 1.01
CA GLU A 87 -6.64 20.17 0.05
C GLU A 87 -5.84 21.45 0.38
N GLY A 88 -5.23 22.05 -0.63
CA GLY A 88 -4.43 23.27 -0.51
C GLY A 88 -3.00 23.08 -0.01
N CYS A 89 -2.59 21.85 0.39
CA CYS A 89 -1.21 21.54 0.74
C CYS A 89 -0.41 21.16 -0.50
N GLY A 90 0.61 21.92 -0.83
CA GLY A 90 1.57 21.57 -1.89
C GLY A 90 2.63 20.57 -1.39
N ALA A 91 3.27 19.85 -2.32
CA ALA A 91 4.33 18.88 -2.02
C ALA A 91 5.46 19.48 -1.15
N ASN A 92 5.81 20.74 -1.38
CA ASN A 92 6.81 21.43 -0.56
C ASN A 92 6.42 21.59 0.90
N SER A 93 5.13 21.77 1.19
CA SER A 93 4.63 21.88 2.56
C SER A 93 4.70 20.52 3.27
N VAL A 94 4.33 19.44 2.56
CA VAL A 94 4.45 18.07 3.09
C VAL A 94 5.91 17.70 3.32
N ARG A 95 6.80 18.02 2.36
CA ARG A 95 8.24 17.80 2.51
C ARG A 95 8.81 18.50 3.75
N LYS A 96 8.49 19.78 3.95
CA LYS A 96 8.91 20.53 5.14
C LYS A 96 8.42 19.88 6.44
N ALA A 97 7.14 19.53 6.51
CA ALA A 97 6.57 18.88 7.67
C ALA A 97 7.26 17.54 7.99
N LEU A 98 7.56 16.73 6.97
CA LEU A 98 8.28 15.46 7.15
C LEU A 98 9.71 15.69 7.64
N ILE A 99 10.42 16.70 7.16
CA ILE A 99 11.76 17.06 7.65
C ILE A 99 11.69 17.51 9.12
N GLU A 100 10.68 18.29 9.49
CA GLU A 100 10.45 18.71 10.90
C GLU A 100 10.15 17.51 11.82
N LEU A 101 9.52 16.45 11.28
CA LEU A 101 9.31 15.18 12.00
C LEU A 101 10.57 14.33 12.16
N GLY A 102 11.69 14.71 11.52
CA GLY A 102 12.98 14.04 11.65
C GLY A 102 13.40 13.20 10.45
N PHE A 103 12.67 13.22 9.34
CA PHE A 103 13.13 12.61 8.10
C PHE A 103 14.29 13.41 7.52
N THR A 104 15.26 12.74 6.92
CA THR A 104 16.40 13.37 6.26
C THR A 104 15.97 14.14 5.03
N ASP A 105 15.03 13.58 4.27
CA ASP A 105 14.40 14.22 3.11
C ASP A 105 13.05 13.55 2.81
N ALA A 106 12.28 14.17 1.90
CA ALA A 106 11.02 13.63 1.43
C ALA A 106 10.78 14.02 -0.04
N GLU A 107 10.27 13.08 -0.83
CA GLU A 107 9.99 13.27 -2.25
C GLU A 107 8.67 12.61 -2.67
N GLU A 108 8.09 13.07 -3.76
CA GLU A 108 6.93 12.43 -4.37
C GLU A 108 7.35 11.18 -5.14
N THR A 109 6.60 10.07 -5.01
CA THR A 109 6.77 8.86 -5.84
C THR A 109 6.60 9.13 -7.33
N ALA A 110 5.91 10.21 -7.70
CA ALA A 110 5.77 10.68 -9.08
C ALA A 110 7.12 10.96 -9.78
N ILE A 111 8.16 11.33 -9.03
CA ILE A 111 9.52 11.49 -9.55
C ILE A 111 10.04 10.16 -10.08
N GLY A 112 9.90 9.09 -9.29
CA GLY A 112 10.27 7.73 -9.70
C GLY A 112 9.48 7.26 -10.92
N ALA A 113 8.18 7.50 -10.96
CA ALA A 113 7.33 7.19 -12.11
C ALA A 113 7.80 7.90 -13.39
N THR A 114 8.26 9.15 -13.28
CA THR A 114 8.81 9.92 -14.40
C THR A 114 10.12 9.32 -14.92
N ILE A 115 10.99 8.83 -14.04
CA ILE A 115 12.24 8.17 -14.41
C ILE A 115 11.93 6.86 -15.14
N VAL A 116 11.03 6.05 -14.60
CA VAL A 116 10.61 4.78 -15.23
C VAL A 116 9.96 5.03 -16.60
N LYS A 117 9.11 6.05 -16.72
CA LYS A 117 8.52 6.45 -18.01
C LYS A 117 9.59 6.73 -19.07
N ARG A 118 10.63 7.51 -18.72
CA ARG A 118 11.73 7.83 -19.64
C ARG A 118 12.47 6.57 -20.11
N GLU A 119 12.66 5.61 -19.21
CA GLU A 119 13.30 4.36 -19.55
C GLU A 119 12.43 3.52 -20.49
N TYR A 120 11.11 3.49 -20.29
CA TYR A 120 10.20 2.84 -21.24
C TYR A 120 10.20 3.52 -22.61
N GLU A 121 10.23 4.84 -22.66
CA GLU A 121 10.37 5.57 -23.93
C GLU A 121 11.68 5.24 -24.65
N ARG A 122 12.78 5.06 -23.92
CA ARG A 122 14.06 4.63 -24.47
C ARG A 122 13.95 3.21 -25.06
N LEU A 123 13.39 2.26 -24.31
CA LEU A 123 13.21 0.88 -24.75
C LEU A 123 12.33 0.79 -25.99
N LEU A 124 11.26 1.59 -26.07
CA LEU A 124 10.40 1.64 -27.25
C LEU A 124 11.13 2.18 -28.49
N ARG A 125 12.02 3.16 -28.34
CA ARG A 125 12.83 3.68 -29.45
C ARG A 125 13.87 2.69 -29.95
N GLU A 126 14.41 1.86 -29.05
CA GLU A 126 15.38 0.81 -29.41
C GLU A 126 14.76 -0.38 -30.13
N ALA A 127 13.42 -0.48 -30.12
CA ALA A 127 12.60 -1.50 -30.83
C ALA A 127 13.12 -2.94 -30.73
N LYS A 128 13.69 -3.31 -29.57
CA LYS A 128 14.21 -4.66 -29.31
C LYS A 128 13.15 -5.66 -28.86
N GLN A 129 11.96 -5.19 -28.56
CA GLN A 129 10.84 -5.99 -28.03
C GLN A 129 9.55 -5.60 -28.72
N ASP A 130 8.75 -6.57 -29.13
CA ASP A 130 7.47 -6.35 -29.79
C ASP A 130 6.38 -5.86 -28.82
N VAL A 131 6.50 -6.22 -27.54
CA VAL A 131 5.54 -5.86 -26.48
C VAL A 131 6.26 -5.51 -25.19
N ILE A 132 5.90 -4.39 -24.58
CA ILE A 132 6.33 -4.01 -23.24
C ILE A 132 5.09 -3.94 -22.34
N ILE A 133 5.04 -4.80 -21.31
CA ILE A 133 4.00 -4.78 -20.31
C ILE A 133 4.54 -4.03 -19.10
N THR A 134 3.84 -2.96 -18.72
CA THR A 134 4.24 -2.13 -17.59
C THR A 134 3.22 -2.21 -16.47
N CYS A 135 3.69 -2.17 -15.24
CA CYS A 135 2.87 -1.91 -14.05
C CYS A 135 3.45 -0.70 -13.34
N LEU A 136 2.60 0.15 -12.79
CA LEU A 136 2.88 1.52 -12.33
C LEU A 136 4.21 1.69 -11.58
N LEU A 137 4.40 0.99 -10.48
CA LEU A 137 5.61 1.09 -9.63
C LEU A 137 6.20 -0.28 -9.29
N TYR A 138 5.52 -1.34 -9.68
CA TYR A 138 5.93 -2.70 -9.40
C TYR A 138 6.21 -3.44 -10.67
N THR A 139 7.44 -3.83 -10.88
CA THR A 139 7.76 -5.01 -11.67
C THR A 139 7.38 -6.23 -10.82
N SER A 140 6.10 -6.35 -10.47
CA SER A 140 5.65 -7.52 -9.73
C SER A 140 5.55 -8.66 -10.71
N PRO A 141 6.26 -9.78 -10.51
CA PRO A 141 5.96 -10.98 -11.25
C PRO A 141 4.48 -11.31 -11.00
N SER A 142 3.73 -11.46 -12.08
CA SER A 142 2.35 -11.92 -12.02
C SER A 142 2.28 -13.20 -11.19
N PRO A 143 1.20 -13.44 -10.42
CA PRO A 143 1.00 -14.74 -9.76
C PRO A 143 1.11 -15.93 -10.71
N ARG A 144 0.86 -15.72 -12.01
CA ARG A 144 1.07 -16.72 -13.07
C ARG A 144 2.54 -16.99 -13.36
N ASP A 145 3.42 -16.03 -13.14
CA ASP A 145 4.86 -16.19 -13.40
C ASP A 145 5.54 -17.00 -12.29
N ARG A 146 4.99 -17.00 -11.07
CA ARG A 146 5.46 -17.84 -9.97
C ARG A 146 5.17 -19.32 -10.14
N GLN A 147 4.26 -19.70 -11.03
CA GLN A 147 3.92 -21.10 -11.30
C GLN A 147 4.81 -21.76 -12.35
N LYS A 148 5.73 -21.01 -12.97
CA LYS A 148 6.62 -21.49 -14.03
C LYS A 148 8.10 -21.59 -13.60
N SER A 149 8.40 -21.34 -12.33
CA SER A 149 9.76 -21.50 -11.78
C SER A 149 9.87 -22.71 -10.87
#